data_8a3263d1e85a732feec3b05fbdbd37dc
#
_entry.id   8a3263d1e85a732feec3b05fbdbd37dc
#
_cell.length_a   1.000
_cell.length_b   1.000
_cell.length_c   1.000
_cell.angle_alpha   90.00
_cell.angle_beta   90.00
_cell.angle_gamma   90.00
#
_symmetry.space_group_name_H-M   'P 1'
#
loop_
_entity.id
_entity.type
_entity.pdbx_description
1 polymer ?
#
loop_
_entity_poly.entity_id
_entity_poly.type
_entity_poly.pdbx_seq_one_letter_code
_entity_poly.pdbx_strand_id
1 'polypeptide(L)'
;MKKLICMLLVLAMAFSAVACSGTPVETVPPEGTTPTEGTTPTEGTTPAEGTTPAEGTTPAEGTNENWKIAILTGTVSQGEEEFRAAEKAVATYGAEHIVTATYPDNFMSEMETTVSQIVSFASDPDVKAIVMCQAVPGAKAGFDKVREMGRDDILLIAGTPQEDPEVISKASDIVMYADEAAQGDTIMETCAKWGIEVFIHYSFPRHMAMELIVARHELLQKNAEALGIEMVDVTAPDPTAEAGLSASQQFILEDVPQQLAKYEGKKVAFFTTNCGMQPSLQTACLDQPNAYYPQPCCPSPYHAFPATLGLELEVGGDDQAALEQIAAKLAEHDAVGRFSTWPSPVAMTIIEIGVEYAKNYIDGNITERNDGAKLAEMFNSKIEGAKVANYTNAEGTTFDNYYTVLLSPVDFADYLK
;
A
#
# COMPACT_ATOMS: atom_id res chain seq x y z
N MET A 1 -19.32 56.16 -23.06
CA MET A 1 -20.71 56.61 -22.81
C MET A 1 -21.63 55.42 -22.86
N LYS A 2 -22.53 55.39 -21.84
CA LYS A 2 -23.66 54.45 -21.61
C LYS A 2 -23.26 53.07 -21.12
N LYS A 3 -23.14 52.78 -19.79
CA LYS A 3 -24.14 52.79 -18.66
C LYS A 3 -25.29 51.80 -18.90
N LEU A 4 -25.20 50.69 -18.10
CA LEU A 4 -26.20 50.22 -17.13
C LEU A 4 -27.49 49.61 -17.71
N ILE A 5 -27.78 48.38 -17.31
CA ILE A 5 -29.01 48.06 -16.55
C ILE A 5 -28.79 46.65 -15.89
N CYS A 6 -28.79 46.69 -14.54
CA CYS A 6 -29.06 45.53 -13.67
C CYS A 6 -30.54 45.15 -13.81
N MET A 7 -30.83 43.84 -13.81
CA MET A 7 -32.17 43.38 -13.44
C MET A 7 -32.03 42.11 -12.58
N LEU A 8 -32.26 42.30 -11.28
CA LEU A 8 -32.53 41.26 -10.29
C LEU A 8 -33.77 40.47 -10.71
N LEU A 9 -33.66 39.17 -10.68
CA LEU A 9 -34.82 38.27 -10.61
C LEU A 9 -34.65 37.40 -9.37
N VAL A 10 -35.28 37.84 -8.30
CA VAL A 10 -35.59 37.08 -7.09
C VAL A 10 -36.78 36.17 -7.44
N LEU A 11 -36.63 34.88 -7.45
CA LEU A 11 -37.74 33.93 -7.49
C LEU A 11 -37.73 33.14 -6.18
N ALA A 12 -38.69 33.49 -5.34
CA ALA A 12 -39.06 32.78 -4.13
C ALA A 12 -39.66 31.42 -4.51
N MET A 13 -39.12 30.32 -4.03
CA MET A 13 -39.82 29.03 -4.03
C MET A 13 -40.29 28.71 -2.62
N ALA A 14 -41.60 28.57 -2.55
CA ALA A 14 -42.37 28.31 -1.34
C ALA A 14 -42.12 26.90 -0.81
N PHE A 15 -42.00 26.81 0.50
CA PHE A 15 -42.05 25.59 1.29
C PHE A 15 -43.39 24.84 1.08
N SER A 16 -43.30 23.55 0.74
CA SER A 16 -44.39 22.62 0.94
C SER A 16 -43.96 21.57 1.96
N ALA A 17 -44.29 21.79 3.19
CA ALA A 17 -44.21 20.79 4.24
C ALA A 17 -45.41 19.85 4.09
N VAL A 18 -45.12 18.56 3.81
CA VAL A 18 -46.08 17.47 4.01
C VAL A 18 -45.68 16.72 5.28
N ALA A 19 -46.49 16.95 6.32
CA ALA A 19 -46.46 16.17 7.55
C ALA A 19 -47.13 14.82 7.32
N CYS A 20 -46.39 13.75 7.48
CA CYS A 20 -46.95 12.40 7.73
C CYS A 20 -46.64 12.04 9.18
N SER A 21 -47.70 12.05 9.98
CA SER A 21 -47.73 11.52 11.34
C SER A 21 -47.73 10.01 11.29
N GLY A 22 -46.64 9.40 11.79
CA GLY A 22 -46.56 7.97 12.09
C GLY A 22 -46.35 7.80 13.58
N THR A 23 -47.30 7.19 14.26
CA THR A 23 -47.33 6.83 15.68
C THR A 23 -46.17 5.88 16.04
N PRO A 24 -45.52 6.04 17.23
CA PRO A 24 -44.56 5.07 17.69
C PRO A 24 -45.22 3.77 18.14
N VAL A 25 -44.70 2.64 17.66
CA VAL A 25 -45.05 1.33 18.19
C VAL A 25 -44.12 1.07 19.39
N GLU A 26 -44.72 1.01 20.58
CA GLU A 26 -44.12 0.50 21.81
C GLU A 26 -43.83 -0.99 21.65
N THR A 27 -42.57 -1.39 21.74
CA THR A 27 -42.18 -2.80 21.89
C THR A 27 -41.99 -3.09 23.37
N VAL A 28 -42.89 -3.92 23.92
CA VAL A 28 -42.82 -4.49 25.25
C VAL A 28 -41.72 -5.56 25.32
N PRO A 29 -40.85 -5.57 26.38
CA PRO A 29 -39.89 -6.67 26.57
C PRO A 29 -40.57 -7.92 27.09
N PRO A 30 -40.15 -9.15 26.73
CA PRO A 30 -40.68 -10.36 27.33
C PRO A 30 -40.13 -10.57 28.75
N GLU A 31 -41.05 -10.96 29.63
CA GLU A 31 -40.85 -11.27 31.05
C GLU A 31 -39.88 -12.44 31.26
N GLY A 32 -39.13 -12.33 32.39
CA GLY A 32 -38.14 -13.29 32.81
C GLY A 32 -38.68 -14.62 33.26
N THR A 33 -37.93 -15.67 32.99
CA THR A 33 -38.10 -16.99 33.61
C THR A 33 -37.19 -17.14 34.82
N THR A 34 -37.78 -17.50 35.95
CA THR A 34 -37.21 -17.74 37.25
C THR A 34 -36.28 -18.98 37.28
N PRO A 35 -35.18 -18.99 38.03
CA PRO A 35 -34.32 -20.15 38.13
C PRO A 35 -34.90 -21.22 39.10
N THR A 36 -34.75 -22.48 38.73
CA THR A 36 -35.08 -23.61 39.56
C THR A 36 -33.90 -24.02 40.45
N GLU A 37 -34.13 -24.17 41.73
CA GLU A 37 -33.19 -24.61 42.79
C GLU A 37 -32.71 -26.05 42.63
N GLY A 38 -31.48 -26.29 42.91
CA GLY A 38 -30.89 -27.24 43.89
C GLY A 38 -30.84 -28.72 43.53
N THR A 39 -29.60 -29.21 43.31
CA THR A 39 -29.26 -30.56 43.80
C THR A 39 -27.89 -30.55 44.47
N THR A 40 -27.85 -31.12 45.66
CA THR A 40 -26.76 -31.26 46.64
C THR A 40 -25.68 -32.27 46.19
N PRO A 41 -24.41 -32.11 46.55
CA PRO A 41 -23.31 -33.01 46.16
C PRO A 41 -23.28 -34.26 47.05
N THR A 42 -22.90 -35.39 46.43
CA THR A 42 -22.61 -36.66 47.16
C THR A 42 -21.13 -36.77 47.44
N GLU A 43 -20.77 -37.08 48.69
CA GLU A 43 -19.41 -37.30 49.22
C GLU A 43 -18.75 -38.59 48.73
N GLY A 44 -17.46 -38.50 48.51
CA GLY A 44 -16.46 -39.44 49.05
C GLY A 44 -16.02 -40.62 48.22
N THR A 45 -14.80 -40.53 47.67
CA THR A 45 -13.88 -41.67 47.66
C THR A 45 -12.44 -41.21 47.85
N THR A 46 -11.74 -41.89 48.79
CA THR A 46 -10.39 -41.67 49.30
C THR A 46 -9.32 -42.07 48.23
N PRO A 47 -8.11 -41.42 48.19
CA PRO A 47 -7.07 -41.67 47.20
C PRO A 47 -6.25 -42.92 47.50
N ALA A 48 -5.80 -43.62 46.46
CA ALA A 48 -4.76 -44.65 46.54
C ALA A 48 -3.36 -44.01 46.37
N GLU A 49 -2.40 -44.45 47.22
CA GLU A 49 -1.00 -44.02 47.25
C GLU A 49 -0.17 -44.55 46.05
N GLY A 50 0.71 -43.68 45.57
CA GLY A 50 2.08 -44.03 45.26
C GLY A 50 2.44 -44.49 43.85
N THR A 51 2.86 -43.58 43.00
CA THR A 51 3.96 -43.81 42.06
C THR A 51 4.82 -42.58 41.93
N THR A 52 6.15 -42.77 42.11
CA THR A 52 7.21 -41.76 42.04
C THR A 52 7.28 -41.16 40.63
N PRO A 53 7.44 -39.82 40.47
CA PRO A 53 7.59 -39.21 39.15
C PRO A 53 9.00 -39.49 38.59
N ALA A 54 9.06 -39.86 37.30
CA ALA A 54 10.29 -39.87 36.51
C ALA A 54 10.72 -38.43 36.27
N GLU A 55 12.01 -38.15 36.44
CA GLU A 55 12.66 -36.87 36.17
C GLU A 55 12.60 -36.53 34.68
N GLY A 56 12.21 -35.29 34.40
CA GLY A 56 12.83 -34.45 33.40
C GLY A 56 12.36 -34.59 31.96
N THR A 57 11.24 -33.99 31.64
CA THR A 57 11.16 -33.23 30.39
C THR A 57 10.71 -31.83 30.73
N THR A 58 11.58 -30.86 30.49
CA THR A 58 11.25 -29.44 30.55
C THR A 58 10.06 -29.23 29.61
N PRO A 59 8.95 -28.60 30.05
CA PRO A 59 7.87 -28.27 29.11
C PRO A 59 8.44 -27.32 28.06
N ALA A 60 8.21 -27.59 26.80
CA ALA A 60 8.31 -26.57 25.77
C ALA A 60 7.49 -25.38 26.25
N GLU A 61 8.08 -24.18 26.26
CA GLU A 61 7.41 -22.95 26.60
C GLU A 61 6.13 -22.87 25.76
N GLY A 62 5.01 -22.66 26.48
CA GLY A 62 3.68 -22.70 25.86
C GLY A 62 3.59 -21.68 24.73
N THR A 63 3.11 -22.16 23.59
CA THR A 63 2.61 -21.28 22.52
C THR A 63 1.66 -20.27 23.17
N ASN A 64 1.98 -19.00 23.05
CA ASN A 64 1.15 -17.91 23.56
C ASN A 64 -0.17 -17.96 22.76
N GLU A 65 -1.22 -18.58 23.32
CA GLU A 65 -2.49 -18.80 22.61
C GLU A 65 -3.21 -17.49 22.26
N ASN A 66 -2.89 -16.40 22.98
CA ASN A 66 -3.47 -15.08 22.82
C ASN A 66 -2.49 -14.14 22.13
N TRP A 67 -2.49 -14.11 20.81
CA TRP A 67 -1.73 -13.14 20.02
C TRP A 67 -2.60 -12.56 18.91
N LYS A 68 -2.34 -11.29 18.61
CA LYS A 68 -2.92 -10.62 17.44
C LYS A 68 -1.85 -9.81 16.70
N ILE A 69 -2.00 -9.74 15.39
CA ILE A 69 -1.27 -8.82 14.53
C ILE A 69 -2.30 -7.83 13.96
N ALA A 70 -2.04 -6.55 14.16
CA ALA A 70 -2.86 -5.48 13.60
C ALA A 70 -2.29 -5.03 12.26
N ILE A 71 -3.16 -4.84 11.26
CA ILE A 71 -2.78 -4.38 9.93
C ILE A 71 -3.56 -3.09 9.63
N LEU A 72 -2.83 -2.03 9.28
CA LEU A 72 -3.39 -0.73 8.87
C LEU A 72 -3.00 -0.44 7.43
N THR A 73 -3.99 -0.31 6.55
CA THR A 73 -3.79 -0.06 5.12
C THR A 73 -4.61 1.13 4.64
N GLY A 74 -4.45 1.52 3.38
CA GLY A 74 -5.39 2.36 2.67
C GLY A 74 -6.72 1.64 2.40
N THR A 75 -7.70 2.39 1.94
CA THR A 75 -8.90 1.82 1.33
C THR A 75 -8.56 1.27 -0.07
N VAL A 76 -9.49 0.54 -0.68
CA VAL A 76 -9.33 0.05 -2.06
C VAL A 76 -8.99 1.18 -3.05
N SER A 77 -9.49 2.41 -2.81
CA SER A 77 -9.21 3.56 -3.68
C SER A 77 -7.78 4.10 -3.56
N GLN A 78 -7.10 3.88 -2.43
CA GLN A 78 -5.74 4.38 -2.18
C GLN A 78 -4.67 3.29 -2.30
N GLY A 79 -5.01 2.04 -1.99
CA GLY A 79 -4.06 0.93 -2.00
C GLY A 79 -4.77 -0.42 -2.03
N GLU A 80 -5.31 -0.81 -3.19
CA GLU A 80 -6.05 -2.06 -3.32
C GLU A 80 -5.18 -3.28 -2.98
N GLU A 81 -3.93 -3.30 -3.41
CA GLU A 81 -3.01 -4.41 -3.15
C GLU A 81 -2.78 -4.62 -1.66
N GLU A 82 -2.51 -3.55 -0.92
CA GLU A 82 -2.31 -3.58 0.53
C GLU A 82 -3.59 -4.01 1.25
N PHE A 83 -4.73 -3.50 0.80
CA PHE A 83 -6.03 -3.88 1.34
C PHE A 83 -6.30 -5.37 1.14
N ARG A 84 -6.08 -5.91 -0.08
CA ARG A 84 -6.23 -7.34 -0.38
C ARG A 84 -5.24 -8.20 0.39
N ALA A 85 -4.00 -7.74 0.60
CA ALA A 85 -3.04 -8.44 1.44
C ALA A 85 -3.51 -8.57 2.90
N ALA A 86 -4.15 -7.54 3.44
CA ALA A 86 -4.75 -7.60 4.77
C ALA A 86 -5.92 -8.60 4.83
N GLU A 87 -6.80 -8.63 3.82
CA GLU A 87 -7.87 -9.63 3.71
C GLU A 87 -7.31 -11.06 3.62
N LYS A 88 -6.24 -11.26 2.84
CA LYS A 88 -5.53 -12.55 2.72
C LYS A 88 -4.92 -12.99 4.04
N ALA A 89 -4.36 -12.06 4.81
CA ALA A 89 -3.85 -12.36 6.15
C ALA A 89 -4.98 -12.83 7.09
N VAL A 90 -6.15 -12.16 7.07
CA VAL A 90 -7.34 -12.61 7.81
C VAL A 90 -7.78 -14.00 7.38
N ALA A 91 -7.81 -14.28 6.07
CA ALA A 91 -8.18 -15.60 5.55
C ALA A 91 -7.17 -16.70 5.96
N THR A 92 -5.89 -16.34 6.11
CA THR A 92 -4.81 -17.29 6.44
C THR A 92 -4.74 -17.61 7.93
N TYR A 93 -4.85 -16.60 8.79
CA TYR A 93 -4.61 -16.73 10.23
C TYR A 93 -5.86 -16.65 11.09
N GLY A 94 -7.00 -16.26 10.53
CA GLY A 94 -8.27 -16.07 11.22
C GLY A 94 -8.47 -14.66 11.79
N ALA A 95 -9.74 -14.23 11.85
CA ALA A 95 -10.12 -12.92 12.39
C ALA A 95 -9.89 -12.78 13.90
N GLU A 96 -9.68 -13.89 14.61
CA GLU A 96 -9.28 -13.92 16.02
C GLU A 96 -7.83 -13.48 16.22
N HIS A 97 -6.98 -13.63 15.20
CA HIS A 97 -5.57 -13.31 15.22
C HIS A 97 -5.17 -12.07 14.38
N ILE A 98 -5.95 -11.74 13.38
CA ILE A 98 -5.67 -10.58 12.52
C ILE A 98 -6.75 -9.51 12.72
N VAL A 99 -6.33 -8.31 13.10
CA VAL A 99 -7.19 -7.14 13.23
C VAL A 99 -6.83 -6.13 12.17
N THR A 100 -7.79 -5.69 11.37
CA THR A 100 -7.54 -4.76 10.27
C THR A 100 -8.27 -3.44 10.46
N ALA A 101 -7.69 -2.36 9.97
CA ALA A 101 -8.35 -1.07 9.77
C ALA A 101 -7.80 -0.38 8.53
N THR A 102 -8.52 0.63 8.05
CA THR A 102 -8.06 1.48 6.95
C THR A 102 -7.92 2.92 7.42
N TYR A 103 -6.81 3.58 7.07
CA TYR A 103 -6.70 5.03 7.28
C TYR A 103 -7.57 5.78 6.26
N PRO A 104 -7.96 7.05 6.56
CA PRO A 104 -8.84 7.84 5.69
C PRO A 104 -8.19 8.14 4.32
N ASP A 105 -8.99 8.25 3.26
CA ASP A 105 -8.50 8.67 1.94
C ASP A 105 -7.86 10.06 1.97
N ASN A 106 -8.37 10.95 2.82
CA ASN A 106 -7.82 12.28 3.06
C ASN A 106 -6.80 12.30 4.22
N PHE A 107 -5.96 11.27 4.33
CA PHE A 107 -5.01 11.08 5.44
C PHE A 107 -4.17 12.32 5.76
N MET A 108 -3.84 13.17 4.77
CA MET A 108 -3.09 14.42 4.99
C MET A 108 -3.83 15.42 5.90
N SER A 109 -5.14 15.48 5.82
CA SER A 109 -5.98 16.34 6.65
C SER A 109 -6.55 15.63 7.88
N GLU A 110 -6.46 14.32 7.93
CA GLU A 110 -7.05 13.45 8.95
C GLU A 110 -5.99 12.58 9.67
N MET A 111 -4.75 13.09 9.81
CA MET A 111 -3.64 12.39 10.46
C MET A 111 -3.99 11.90 11.88
N GLU A 112 -4.77 12.67 12.64
CA GLU A 112 -5.19 12.28 13.99
C GLU A 112 -6.05 11.01 13.99
N THR A 113 -6.80 10.74 12.93
CA THR A 113 -7.55 9.49 12.75
C THR A 113 -6.60 8.31 12.60
N THR A 114 -5.55 8.45 11.78
CA THR A 114 -4.51 7.44 11.61
C THR A 114 -3.79 7.15 12.93
N VAL A 115 -3.39 8.20 13.67
CA VAL A 115 -2.77 8.07 15.00
C VAL A 115 -3.71 7.33 15.96
N SER A 116 -5.00 7.69 15.98
CA SER A 116 -6.00 7.09 16.87
C SER A 116 -6.22 5.60 16.57
N GLN A 117 -6.17 5.20 15.31
CA GLN A 117 -6.28 3.79 14.91
C GLN A 117 -5.08 2.97 15.42
N ILE A 118 -3.85 3.48 15.26
CA ILE A 118 -2.63 2.84 15.78
C ILE A 118 -2.70 2.69 17.30
N VAL A 119 -3.10 3.74 18.02
CA VAL A 119 -3.28 3.72 19.48
C VAL A 119 -4.38 2.75 19.90
N SER A 120 -5.47 2.65 19.12
CA SER A 120 -6.54 1.68 19.36
C SER A 120 -6.03 0.25 19.29
N PHE A 121 -5.22 -0.09 18.29
CA PHE A 121 -4.57 -1.41 18.20
C PHE A 121 -3.66 -1.68 19.41
N ALA A 122 -2.83 -0.72 19.78
CA ALA A 122 -1.92 -0.87 20.93
C ALA A 122 -2.63 -0.98 22.28
N SER A 123 -3.90 -0.57 22.37
CA SER A 123 -4.71 -0.69 23.59
C SER A 123 -5.20 -2.12 23.84
N ASP A 124 -5.21 -2.98 22.82
CA ASP A 124 -5.48 -4.42 22.98
C ASP A 124 -4.20 -5.13 23.49
N PRO A 125 -4.23 -5.77 24.68
CA PRO A 125 -3.06 -6.43 25.24
C PRO A 125 -2.59 -7.63 24.43
N ASP A 126 -3.45 -8.21 23.60
CA ASP A 126 -3.14 -9.37 22.76
C ASP A 126 -2.42 -8.97 21.46
N VAL A 127 -2.45 -7.69 21.07
CA VAL A 127 -1.71 -7.19 19.90
C VAL A 127 -0.22 -7.22 20.19
N LYS A 128 0.54 -7.97 19.38
CA LYS A 128 2.00 -8.17 19.48
C LYS A 128 2.78 -7.57 18.31
N ALA A 129 2.09 -7.22 17.24
CA ALA A 129 2.69 -6.50 16.11
C ALA A 129 1.68 -5.57 15.47
N ILE A 130 2.18 -4.47 14.90
CA ILE A 130 1.42 -3.56 14.02
C ILE A 130 2.18 -3.47 12.70
N VAL A 131 1.53 -3.85 11.61
CA VAL A 131 2.02 -3.74 10.24
C VAL A 131 1.21 -2.65 9.55
N MET A 132 1.85 -1.58 9.16
CA MET A 132 1.20 -0.48 8.45
C MET A 132 1.80 -0.32 7.05
N CYS A 133 0.99 -0.40 6.02
CA CYS A 133 1.35 -0.16 4.62
C CYS A 133 0.16 0.43 3.83
N GLN A 134 0.28 1.58 3.20
CA GLN A 134 1.41 2.51 3.25
C GLN A 134 1.46 3.21 4.61
N ALA A 135 2.66 3.42 5.17
CA ALA A 135 2.81 4.19 6.40
C ALA A 135 2.73 5.69 6.08
N VAL A 136 1.49 6.18 5.94
CA VAL A 136 1.18 7.57 5.62
C VAL A 136 1.51 8.52 6.79
N PRO A 137 1.58 9.85 6.56
CA PRO A 137 1.81 10.83 7.62
C PRO A 137 0.90 10.62 8.84
N GLY A 138 1.53 10.61 10.02
CA GLY A 138 0.91 10.20 11.28
C GLY A 138 1.38 8.82 11.75
N ALA A 139 2.03 8.01 10.91
CA ALA A 139 2.58 6.71 11.28
C ALA A 139 3.60 6.82 12.42
N LYS A 140 4.59 7.72 12.27
CA LYS A 140 5.58 7.99 13.31
C LYS A 140 4.92 8.41 14.62
N ALA A 141 4.01 9.38 14.56
CA ALA A 141 3.35 9.88 15.76
C ALA A 141 2.53 8.79 16.46
N GLY A 142 1.89 7.91 15.71
CA GLY A 142 1.19 6.76 16.23
C GLY A 142 2.14 5.75 16.89
N PHE A 143 3.25 5.43 16.23
CA PHE A 143 4.26 4.49 16.75
C PHE A 143 4.95 5.04 18.01
N ASP A 144 5.27 6.34 18.05
CA ASP A 144 5.76 6.98 19.27
C ASP A 144 4.78 6.81 20.43
N LYS A 145 3.46 7.02 20.18
CA LYS A 145 2.44 6.83 21.20
C LYS A 145 2.35 5.39 21.69
N VAL A 146 2.55 4.40 20.83
CA VAL A 146 2.64 2.99 21.26
C VAL A 146 3.76 2.81 22.28
N ARG A 147 4.94 3.41 22.05
CA ARG A 147 6.06 3.38 23.00
C ARG A 147 5.76 4.19 24.27
N GLU A 148 5.15 5.38 24.15
CA GLU A 148 4.70 6.19 25.30
C GLU A 148 3.69 5.44 26.19
N MET A 149 2.87 4.54 25.62
CA MET A 149 1.96 3.67 26.38
C MET A 149 2.70 2.52 27.11
N GLY A 150 4.01 2.39 26.96
CA GLY A 150 4.80 1.30 27.53
C GLY A 150 4.62 -0.03 26.80
N ARG A 151 4.12 -0.02 25.56
CA ARG A 151 3.95 -1.20 24.72
C ARG A 151 5.21 -1.50 23.93
N ASP A 152 6.32 -1.71 24.65
CA ASP A 152 7.59 -2.11 24.04
C ASP A 152 7.56 -3.56 23.53
N ASP A 153 6.56 -4.35 23.94
CA ASP A 153 6.31 -5.70 23.47
C ASP A 153 5.80 -5.76 22.01
N ILE A 154 5.22 -4.68 21.50
CA ILE A 154 4.70 -4.63 20.12
C ILE A 154 5.83 -4.45 19.11
N LEU A 155 5.90 -5.32 18.10
CA LEU A 155 6.74 -5.14 16.91
C LEU A 155 6.09 -4.13 15.95
N LEU A 156 6.80 -3.06 15.60
CA LEU A 156 6.31 -1.99 14.72
C LEU A 156 6.95 -2.08 13.34
N ILE A 157 6.15 -2.36 12.33
CA ILE A 157 6.58 -2.54 10.95
C ILE A 157 5.92 -1.49 10.07
N ALA A 158 6.74 -0.65 9.40
CA ALA A 158 6.30 0.33 8.44
C ALA A 158 6.62 -0.12 7.01
N GLY A 159 5.60 -0.29 6.17
CA GLY A 159 5.74 -0.54 4.75
C GLY A 159 5.47 0.71 3.95
N THR A 160 6.25 0.95 2.89
CA THR A 160 6.08 2.07 1.95
C THR A 160 5.78 3.41 2.65
N PRO A 161 6.66 3.85 3.59
CA PRO A 161 6.41 5.07 4.36
C PRO A 161 6.47 6.32 3.48
N GLN A 162 5.62 7.30 3.84
CA GLN A 162 5.62 8.64 3.22
C GLN A 162 6.32 9.69 4.10
N GLU A 163 6.74 9.32 5.31
CA GLU A 163 7.54 10.16 6.19
C GLU A 163 9.02 9.96 5.88
N ASP A 164 9.83 10.96 6.23
CA ASP A 164 11.27 10.96 6.03
C ASP A 164 11.94 9.66 6.55
N PRO A 165 12.85 9.04 5.79
CA PRO A 165 13.49 7.78 6.18
C PRO A 165 14.16 7.80 7.55
N GLU A 166 14.84 8.90 7.91
CA GLU A 166 15.47 9.04 9.23
C GLU A 166 14.42 9.11 10.36
N VAL A 167 13.28 9.74 10.06
CA VAL A 167 12.19 9.94 11.03
C VAL A 167 11.46 8.64 11.30
N ILE A 168 11.04 7.92 10.26
CA ILE A 168 10.26 6.67 10.42
C ILE A 168 11.14 5.52 10.91
N SER A 169 12.42 5.46 10.52
CA SER A 169 13.36 4.43 11.01
C SER A 169 13.53 4.47 12.52
N LYS A 170 13.52 5.66 13.13
CA LYS A 170 13.62 5.82 14.58
C LYS A 170 12.38 5.37 15.35
N ALA A 171 11.21 5.38 14.69
CA ALA A 171 9.94 5.02 15.31
C ALA A 171 9.55 3.55 15.09
N SER A 172 10.11 2.91 14.07
CA SER A 172 9.80 1.55 13.65
C SER A 172 10.89 0.56 14.03
N ASP A 173 10.53 -0.70 14.20
CA ASP A 173 11.52 -1.79 14.34
C ASP A 173 12.01 -2.23 12.95
N ILE A 174 11.12 -2.26 11.96
CA ILE A 174 11.41 -2.63 10.57
C ILE A 174 10.70 -1.63 9.64
N VAL A 175 11.44 -1.19 8.62
CA VAL A 175 10.89 -0.43 7.49
C VAL A 175 11.17 -1.19 6.21
N MET A 176 10.15 -1.36 5.35
CA MET A 176 10.28 -2.01 4.04
C MET A 176 9.68 -1.13 2.95
N TYR A 177 10.38 -0.99 1.83
CA TYR A 177 9.96 -0.13 0.75
C TYR A 177 10.41 -0.67 -0.62
N ALA A 178 9.58 -0.49 -1.67
CA ALA A 178 10.05 -0.65 -3.03
C ALA A 178 11.17 0.37 -3.28
N ASP A 179 12.29 -0.03 -3.91
CA ASP A 179 13.44 0.86 -4.12
C ASP A 179 13.11 1.96 -5.14
N GLU A 180 12.42 2.99 -4.67
CA GLU A 180 12.01 4.10 -5.52
C GLU A 180 13.19 4.85 -6.15
N ALA A 181 14.28 5.01 -5.42
CA ALA A 181 15.44 5.67 -5.98
C ALA A 181 16.03 4.88 -7.14
N ALA A 182 16.32 3.59 -6.94
CA ALA A 182 16.87 2.72 -7.98
C ALA A 182 15.92 2.47 -9.17
N GLN A 183 14.60 2.71 -9.01
CA GLN A 183 13.68 2.74 -10.15
C GLN A 183 14.11 3.77 -11.21
N GLY A 184 14.78 4.85 -10.83
CA GLY A 184 15.30 5.84 -11.78
C GLY A 184 16.26 5.24 -12.81
N ASP A 185 17.06 4.25 -12.39
CA ASP A 185 17.95 3.51 -13.30
C ASP A 185 17.15 2.57 -14.20
N THR A 186 16.29 1.71 -13.62
CA THR A 186 15.55 0.68 -14.38
C THR A 186 14.52 1.26 -15.35
N ILE A 187 13.90 2.39 -15.02
CA ILE A 187 13.02 3.14 -15.93
C ILE A 187 13.82 3.64 -17.14
N MET A 188 14.98 4.24 -16.93
CA MET A 188 15.78 4.77 -18.03
C MET A 188 16.47 3.69 -18.85
N GLU A 189 16.84 2.55 -18.26
CA GLU A 189 17.27 1.36 -18.99
C GLU A 189 16.17 0.86 -19.93
N THR A 190 14.92 0.81 -19.45
CA THR A 190 13.75 0.45 -20.26
C THR A 190 13.51 1.45 -21.39
N CYS A 191 13.59 2.75 -21.08
CA CYS A 191 13.48 3.81 -22.08
C CYS A 191 14.57 3.71 -23.16
N ALA A 192 15.80 3.42 -22.79
CA ALA A 192 16.92 3.22 -23.72
C ALA A 192 16.68 2.01 -24.65
N LYS A 193 16.22 0.88 -24.08
CA LYS A 193 15.86 -0.34 -24.83
C LYS A 193 14.78 -0.04 -25.88
N TRP A 194 13.80 0.81 -25.58
CA TRP A 194 12.72 1.18 -26.49
C TRP A 194 13.09 2.30 -27.47
N GLY A 195 14.24 2.97 -27.27
CA GLY A 195 14.69 4.11 -28.07
C GLY A 195 13.84 5.34 -27.85
N ILE A 196 13.48 5.63 -26.60
CA ILE A 196 12.72 6.81 -26.20
C ILE A 196 13.55 8.08 -26.47
N GLU A 197 12.91 9.12 -26.97
CA GLU A 197 13.52 10.41 -27.27
C GLU A 197 13.09 11.50 -26.28
N VAL A 198 11.90 11.37 -25.68
CA VAL A 198 11.34 12.31 -24.71
C VAL A 198 10.74 11.53 -23.55
N PHE A 199 11.02 11.99 -22.33
CA PHE A 199 10.46 11.43 -21.10
C PHE A 199 9.69 12.51 -20.35
N ILE A 200 8.38 12.32 -20.21
CA ILE A 200 7.48 13.23 -19.49
C ILE A 200 7.28 12.71 -18.07
N HIS A 201 7.67 13.51 -17.10
CA HIS A 201 7.57 13.20 -15.69
C HIS A 201 6.49 14.05 -15.02
N TYR A 202 5.37 13.44 -14.65
CA TYR A 202 4.29 14.09 -13.92
C TYR A 202 4.50 13.95 -12.42
N SER A 203 4.54 15.08 -11.71
CA SER A 203 4.63 15.12 -10.25
C SER A 203 3.96 16.38 -9.70
N PHE A 204 4.02 16.58 -8.40
CA PHE A 204 3.47 17.76 -7.71
C PHE A 204 4.32 18.10 -6.48
N PRO A 205 4.23 19.34 -5.92
CA PRO A 205 5.16 19.84 -4.90
C PRO A 205 5.31 18.95 -3.67
N ARG A 206 4.24 18.32 -3.17
CA ARG A 206 4.31 17.44 -2.00
C ARG A 206 5.17 16.22 -2.28
N HIS A 207 5.00 15.56 -3.42
CA HIS A 207 5.86 14.41 -3.80
C HIS A 207 7.29 14.85 -4.05
N MET A 208 7.52 16.00 -4.67
CA MET A 208 8.86 16.55 -4.90
C MET A 208 9.52 17.12 -3.62
N ALA A 209 8.92 16.92 -2.45
CA ALA A 209 9.51 17.16 -1.14
C ALA A 209 9.87 15.85 -0.40
N MET A 210 9.55 14.67 -0.98
CA MET A 210 9.85 13.36 -0.40
C MET A 210 11.22 12.87 -0.87
N GLU A 211 12.11 12.51 0.06
CA GLU A 211 13.52 12.19 -0.20
C GLU A 211 13.69 11.13 -1.30
N LEU A 212 12.99 9.99 -1.21
CA LEU A 212 13.14 8.90 -2.18
C LEU A 212 12.59 9.24 -3.56
N ILE A 213 11.52 10.04 -3.64
CA ILE A 213 10.97 10.52 -4.92
C ILE A 213 11.94 11.52 -5.58
N VAL A 214 12.56 12.39 -4.77
CA VAL A 214 13.60 13.31 -5.25
C VAL A 214 14.82 12.52 -5.75
N ALA A 215 15.29 11.54 -4.98
CA ALA A 215 16.42 10.69 -5.39
C ALA A 215 16.12 9.94 -6.71
N ARG A 216 14.92 9.41 -6.89
CA ARG A 216 14.49 8.84 -8.19
C ARG A 216 14.53 9.87 -9.30
N HIS A 217 13.97 11.05 -9.07
CA HIS A 217 13.95 12.14 -10.07
C HIS A 217 15.35 12.54 -10.49
N GLU A 218 16.30 12.68 -9.55
CA GLU A 218 17.71 13.00 -9.85
C GLU A 218 18.38 11.91 -10.70
N LEU A 219 18.11 10.63 -10.41
CA LEU A 219 18.60 9.51 -11.21
C LEU A 219 17.95 9.48 -12.61
N LEU A 220 16.65 9.74 -12.71
CA LEU A 220 15.96 9.87 -13.99
C LEU A 220 16.60 10.97 -14.83
N GLN A 221 16.83 12.16 -14.25
CA GLN A 221 17.44 13.31 -14.95
C GLN A 221 18.86 13.00 -15.39
N LYS A 222 19.69 12.47 -14.48
CA LYS A 222 21.08 12.09 -14.77
C LYS A 222 21.18 11.07 -15.90
N ASN A 223 20.34 10.04 -15.85
CA ASN A 223 20.35 8.97 -16.86
C ASN A 223 19.77 9.45 -18.19
N ALA A 224 18.71 10.26 -18.16
CA ALA A 224 18.16 10.88 -19.37
C ALA A 224 19.21 11.72 -20.10
N GLU A 225 19.96 12.56 -19.39
CA GLU A 225 21.06 13.34 -19.93
C GLU A 225 22.14 12.44 -20.57
N ALA A 226 22.56 11.38 -19.88
CA ALA A 226 23.55 10.44 -20.36
C ALA A 226 23.12 9.68 -21.62
N LEU A 227 21.81 9.41 -21.75
CA LEU A 227 21.18 8.71 -22.88
C LEU A 227 20.75 9.65 -24.02
N GLY A 228 20.82 10.97 -23.83
CA GLY A 228 20.33 11.97 -24.77
C GLY A 228 18.82 12.04 -24.90
N ILE A 229 18.10 11.62 -23.86
CA ILE A 229 16.64 11.69 -23.75
C ILE A 229 16.27 13.06 -23.18
N GLU A 230 15.34 13.77 -23.85
CA GLU A 230 14.79 15.03 -23.36
C GLU A 230 13.84 14.75 -22.18
N MET A 231 14.23 15.09 -20.95
CA MET A 231 13.33 14.95 -19.79
C MET A 231 12.56 16.26 -19.56
N VAL A 232 11.25 16.13 -19.34
CA VAL A 232 10.32 17.24 -19.14
C VAL A 232 9.50 17.02 -17.88
N ASP A 233 9.67 17.91 -16.91
CA ASP A 233 8.83 17.92 -15.71
C ASP A 233 7.53 18.67 -15.95
N VAL A 234 6.41 18.04 -15.57
CA VAL A 234 5.07 18.59 -15.66
C VAL A 234 4.43 18.55 -14.29
N THR A 235 4.01 19.72 -13.80
CA THR A 235 3.30 19.81 -12.52
C THR A 235 1.85 19.44 -12.70
N ALA A 236 1.44 18.30 -12.15
CA ALA A 236 0.06 17.85 -12.08
C ALA A 236 -0.62 18.36 -10.78
N PRO A 237 -1.96 18.43 -10.71
CA PRO A 237 -2.68 18.64 -9.46
C PRO A 237 -2.36 17.55 -8.43
N ASP A 238 -2.21 17.91 -7.14
CA ASP A 238 -2.03 16.91 -6.07
C ASP A 238 -3.36 16.17 -5.83
N PRO A 239 -3.39 14.82 -5.93
CA PRO A 239 -4.60 14.03 -5.71
C PRO A 239 -5.21 14.14 -4.31
N THR A 240 -4.43 14.57 -3.32
CA THR A 240 -4.88 14.78 -1.93
C THR A 240 -5.31 16.23 -1.64
N ALA A 241 -5.22 17.13 -2.63
CA ALA A 241 -5.70 18.51 -2.51
C ALA A 241 -7.23 18.60 -2.59
N GLU A 242 -7.79 19.78 -2.34
CA GLU A 242 -9.25 20.04 -2.36
C GLU A 242 -9.92 19.61 -3.68
N ALA A 243 -9.24 19.80 -4.82
CA ALA A 243 -9.74 19.37 -6.13
C ALA A 243 -9.77 17.83 -6.31
N GLY A 244 -9.02 17.12 -5.47
CA GLY A 244 -9.06 15.67 -5.34
C GLY A 244 -8.49 14.90 -6.52
N LEU A 245 -8.60 13.57 -6.39
CA LEU A 245 -8.07 12.61 -7.35
C LEU A 245 -8.63 12.80 -8.77
N SER A 246 -9.92 13.13 -8.89
CA SER A 246 -10.57 13.29 -10.20
C SER A 246 -9.94 14.42 -11.02
N ALA A 247 -9.52 15.53 -10.39
CA ALA A 247 -8.86 16.62 -11.08
C ALA A 247 -7.48 16.21 -11.62
N SER A 248 -6.74 15.43 -10.85
CA SER A 248 -5.43 14.91 -11.27
C SER A 248 -5.56 13.92 -12.44
N GLN A 249 -6.56 13.04 -12.36
CA GLN A 249 -6.87 12.08 -13.43
C GLN A 249 -7.29 12.78 -14.74
N GLN A 250 -8.18 13.79 -14.64
CA GLN A 250 -8.61 14.57 -15.78
C GLN A 250 -7.43 15.32 -16.41
N PHE A 251 -6.57 15.93 -15.59
CA PHE A 251 -5.36 16.61 -16.07
C PHE A 251 -4.49 15.68 -16.94
N ILE A 252 -4.23 14.45 -16.49
CA ILE A 252 -3.43 13.46 -17.24
C ILE A 252 -4.08 13.13 -18.59
N LEU A 253 -5.39 12.88 -18.60
CA LEU A 253 -6.12 12.56 -19.83
C LEU A 253 -6.09 13.72 -20.85
N GLU A 254 -6.02 14.97 -20.40
CA GLU A 254 -5.95 16.16 -21.24
C GLU A 254 -4.53 16.50 -21.68
N ASP A 255 -3.52 16.30 -20.83
CA ASP A 255 -2.14 16.72 -21.09
C ASP A 255 -1.37 15.72 -21.98
N VAL A 256 -1.55 14.40 -21.79
CA VAL A 256 -0.85 13.39 -22.60
C VAL A 256 -1.02 13.62 -24.11
N PRO A 257 -2.23 13.84 -24.66
CA PRO A 257 -2.40 14.18 -26.08
C PRO A 257 -1.70 15.48 -26.49
N GLN A 258 -1.64 16.48 -25.60
CA GLN A 258 -0.95 17.75 -25.88
C GLN A 258 0.58 17.55 -25.95
N GLN A 259 1.15 16.74 -25.06
CA GLN A 259 2.57 16.39 -25.10
C GLN A 259 2.90 15.60 -26.38
N LEU A 260 2.07 14.62 -26.76
CA LEU A 260 2.24 13.88 -28.02
C LEU A 260 2.18 14.78 -29.26
N ALA A 261 1.28 15.76 -29.28
CA ALA A 261 1.20 16.74 -30.35
C ALA A 261 2.42 17.67 -30.37
N LYS A 262 2.93 18.07 -29.21
CA LYS A 262 4.15 18.89 -29.08
C LYS A 262 5.39 18.15 -29.59
N TYR A 263 5.47 16.86 -29.38
CA TYR A 263 6.59 16.00 -29.78
C TYR A 263 6.22 15.06 -30.92
N GLU A 264 5.46 15.58 -31.92
CA GLU A 264 5.01 14.81 -33.07
C GLU A 264 6.16 14.04 -33.75
N GLY A 265 5.95 12.75 -33.97
CA GLY A 265 6.92 11.87 -34.63
C GLY A 265 7.98 11.28 -33.72
N LYS A 266 8.11 11.75 -32.45
CA LYS A 266 9.02 11.19 -31.45
C LYS A 266 8.37 10.08 -30.64
N LYS A 267 9.20 9.18 -30.10
CA LYS A 267 8.80 8.22 -29.05
C LYS A 267 8.83 8.92 -27.70
N VAL A 268 7.67 9.00 -27.06
CA VAL A 268 7.50 9.71 -25.81
C VAL A 268 7.13 8.73 -24.69
N ALA A 269 7.95 8.65 -23.65
CA ALA A 269 7.62 7.89 -22.45
C ALA A 269 6.97 8.79 -21.39
N PHE A 270 6.05 8.25 -20.66
CA PHE A 270 5.29 8.95 -19.62
C PHE A 270 5.40 8.24 -18.28
N PHE A 271 5.58 9.00 -17.22
CA PHE A 271 5.63 8.48 -15.86
C PHE A 271 4.94 9.46 -14.90
N THR A 272 4.22 8.95 -13.91
CA THR A 272 3.66 9.75 -12.82
C THR A 272 4.05 9.20 -11.46
N THR A 273 4.26 10.09 -10.50
CA THR A 273 4.72 9.73 -9.16
C THR A 273 3.60 9.29 -8.21
N ASN A 274 2.33 9.28 -8.65
CA ASN A 274 1.20 8.93 -7.78
C ASN A 274 0.36 7.77 -8.32
N CYS A 275 -0.02 6.85 -7.43
CA CYS A 275 -0.80 5.66 -7.75
C CYS A 275 -2.16 5.97 -8.38
N GLY A 276 -2.89 6.94 -7.83
CA GLY A 276 -4.23 7.27 -8.30
C GLY A 276 -4.30 7.87 -9.72
N MET A 277 -3.16 8.34 -10.26
CA MET A 277 -3.08 8.85 -11.64
C MET A 277 -2.74 7.75 -12.67
N GLN A 278 -2.31 6.57 -12.24
CA GLN A 278 -1.85 5.50 -13.14
C GLN A 278 -2.92 5.00 -14.12
N PRO A 279 -4.20 4.74 -13.70
CA PRO A 279 -5.22 4.30 -14.65
C PRO A 279 -5.46 5.28 -15.79
N SER A 280 -5.47 6.58 -15.48
CA SER A 280 -5.64 7.62 -16.50
C SER A 280 -4.43 7.71 -17.42
N LEU A 281 -3.21 7.56 -16.89
CA LEU A 281 -1.99 7.58 -17.69
C LEU A 281 -1.90 6.37 -18.62
N GLN A 282 -2.16 5.17 -18.12
CA GLN A 282 -2.19 3.96 -18.95
C GLN A 282 -3.25 4.09 -20.05
N THR A 283 -4.46 4.52 -19.70
CA THR A 283 -5.55 4.73 -20.67
C THR A 283 -5.15 5.75 -21.75
N ALA A 284 -4.53 6.87 -21.37
CA ALA A 284 -4.10 7.88 -22.32
C ALA A 284 -2.97 7.40 -23.25
N CYS A 285 -2.16 6.45 -22.83
CA CYS A 285 -1.05 5.89 -23.61
C CYS A 285 -1.46 4.69 -24.49
N LEU A 286 -2.50 3.95 -24.11
CA LEU A 286 -2.80 2.62 -24.65
C LEU A 286 -2.90 2.59 -26.18
N ASP A 287 -3.76 3.44 -26.75
CA ASP A 287 -4.04 3.50 -28.20
C ASP A 287 -3.16 4.52 -28.96
N GLN A 288 -2.12 5.04 -28.32
CA GLN A 288 -1.22 6.02 -28.91
C GLN A 288 0.11 5.37 -29.30
N PRO A 289 0.40 5.15 -30.60
CA PRO A 289 1.55 4.33 -31.04
C PRO A 289 2.91 4.91 -30.63
N ASN A 290 2.99 6.21 -30.35
CA ASN A 290 4.22 6.89 -29.93
C ASN A 290 4.30 7.12 -28.42
N ALA A 291 3.28 6.68 -27.64
CA ALA A 291 3.27 6.76 -26.18
C ALA A 291 3.80 5.46 -25.57
N TYR A 292 4.69 5.60 -24.62
CA TYR A 292 5.33 4.52 -23.91
C TYR A 292 5.12 4.67 -22.41
N TYR A 293 4.88 3.58 -21.73
CA TYR A 293 4.64 3.53 -20.31
C TYR A 293 5.61 2.54 -19.64
N PRO A 294 6.76 3.03 -19.11
CA PRO A 294 7.83 2.15 -18.63
C PRO A 294 7.45 1.36 -17.37
N GLN A 295 6.69 1.95 -16.46
CA GLN A 295 6.12 1.28 -15.30
C GLN A 295 5.20 2.20 -14.49
N PRO A 296 4.32 1.65 -13.61
CA PRO A 296 3.69 2.43 -12.54
C PRO A 296 4.69 2.94 -11.50
N CYS A 297 4.29 3.92 -10.67
CA CYS A 297 5.10 4.36 -9.52
C CYS A 297 5.29 3.25 -8.46
N CYS A 298 4.27 2.43 -8.25
CA CYS A 298 4.33 1.19 -7.48
C CYS A 298 4.16 0.03 -8.46
N PRO A 299 5.26 -0.47 -9.08
CA PRO A 299 5.12 -1.40 -10.19
C PRO A 299 4.56 -2.76 -9.77
N SER A 300 3.52 -3.20 -10.48
CA SER A 300 2.82 -4.45 -10.21
C SER A 300 1.92 -4.82 -11.40
N PRO A 301 1.64 -6.12 -11.64
CA PRO A 301 0.65 -6.56 -12.63
C PRO A 301 -0.77 -6.07 -12.30
N TYR A 302 -1.06 -5.84 -11.02
CA TYR A 302 -2.39 -5.44 -10.56
C TYR A 302 -2.59 -3.93 -10.54
N HIS A 303 -1.52 -3.17 -10.64
CA HIS A 303 -1.58 -1.71 -10.53
C HIS A 303 -2.04 -1.06 -11.85
N ALA A 304 -3.29 -0.64 -11.87
CA ALA A 304 -3.99 0.02 -12.97
C ALA A 304 -4.24 -0.84 -14.22
N PHE A 305 -3.43 -1.87 -14.53
CA PHE A 305 -3.62 -2.71 -15.70
C PHE A 305 -5.02 -3.37 -15.77
N PRO A 306 -5.56 -3.96 -14.68
CA PRO A 306 -6.90 -4.55 -14.73
C PRO A 306 -7.96 -3.54 -15.14
N ALA A 307 -7.97 -2.38 -14.51
CA ALA A 307 -8.96 -1.32 -14.81
C ALA A 307 -8.82 -0.78 -16.24
N THR A 308 -7.57 -0.56 -16.69
CA THR A 308 -7.29 -0.01 -18.03
C THR A 308 -7.65 -0.98 -19.16
N LEU A 309 -7.38 -2.28 -18.95
CA LEU A 309 -7.54 -3.32 -19.97
C LEU A 309 -8.86 -4.09 -19.86
N GLY A 310 -9.70 -3.75 -18.88
CA GLY A 310 -10.97 -4.45 -18.63
C GLY A 310 -10.77 -5.91 -18.21
N LEU A 311 -9.73 -6.19 -17.40
CA LEU A 311 -9.43 -7.51 -16.88
C LEU A 311 -10.00 -7.67 -15.47
N GLU A 312 -10.50 -8.85 -15.19
CA GLU A 312 -10.86 -9.29 -13.84
C GLU A 312 -9.75 -10.21 -13.32
N LEU A 313 -8.75 -9.63 -12.65
CA LEU A 313 -7.64 -10.35 -12.04
C LEU A 313 -7.88 -10.49 -10.54
N GLU A 314 -7.59 -11.66 -10.00
CA GLU A 314 -7.52 -11.87 -8.56
C GLU A 314 -6.23 -11.23 -8.04
N VAL A 315 -6.34 -10.14 -7.30
CA VAL A 315 -5.18 -9.44 -6.73
C VAL A 315 -4.46 -10.36 -5.73
N GLY A 316 -3.16 -10.60 -5.99
CA GLY A 316 -2.36 -11.55 -5.19
C GLY A 316 -2.64 -13.02 -5.48
N GLY A 317 -3.24 -13.31 -6.63
CA GLY A 317 -3.36 -14.66 -7.20
C GLY A 317 -2.08 -15.13 -7.88
N ASP A 318 -2.18 -15.65 -9.10
CA ASP A 318 -1.05 -16.11 -9.92
C ASP A 318 -0.50 -14.96 -10.77
N ASP A 319 0.63 -14.39 -10.34
CA ASP A 319 1.30 -13.27 -11.02
C ASP A 319 1.65 -13.60 -12.48
N GLN A 320 2.11 -14.85 -12.75
CA GLN A 320 2.43 -15.29 -14.11
C GLN A 320 1.18 -15.28 -15.01
N ALA A 321 0.07 -15.82 -14.51
CA ALA A 321 -1.19 -15.82 -15.24
C ALA A 321 -1.74 -14.39 -15.44
N ALA A 322 -1.54 -13.49 -14.48
CA ALA A 322 -1.90 -12.09 -14.62
C ALA A 322 -1.10 -11.40 -15.72
N LEU A 323 0.23 -11.59 -15.74
CA LEU A 323 1.11 -11.03 -16.76
C LEU A 323 0.78 -11.56 -18.17
N GLU A 324 0.46 -12.85 -18.32
CA GLU A 324 0.01 -13.44 -19.59
C GLU A 324 -1.30 -12.82 -20.08
N GLN A 325 -2.27 -12.60 -19.21
CA GLN A 325 -3.53 -11.94 -19.57
C GLN A 325 -3.32 -10.47 -19.96
N ILE A 326 -2.46 -9.74 -19.23
CA ILE A 326 -2.09 -8.36 -19.56
C ILE A 326 -1.40 -8.33 -20.93
N ALA A 327 -0.41 -9.19 -21.18
CA ALA A 327 0.31 -9.27 -22.45
C ALA A 327 -0.64 -9.53 -23.62
N ALA A 328 -1.58 -10.45 -23.46
CA ALA A 328 -2.59 -10.74 -24.49
C ALA A 328 -3.46 -9.53 -24.80
N LYS A 329 -3.88 -8.78 -23.76
CA LYS A 329 -4.66 -7.55 -23.94
C LYS A 329 -3.86 -6.42 -24.56
N LEU A 330 -2.61 -6.22 -24.14
CA LEU A 330 -1.72 -5.24 -24.77
C LEU A 330 -1.49 -5.55 -26.27
N ALA A 331 -1.45 -6.84 -26.65
CA ALA A 331 -1.33 -7.24 -28.04
C ALA A 331 -2.57 -6.85 -28.87
N GLU A 332 -3.77 -6.88 -28.30
CA GLU A 332 -5.00 -6.41 -28.97
C GLU A 332 -4.93 -4.91 -29.32
N HIS A 333 -4.11 -4.13 -28.60
CA HIS A 333 -3.90 -2.68 -28.77
C HIS A 333 -2.55 -2.32 -29.45
N ASP A 334 -1.84 -3.28 -30.03
CA ASP A 334 -0.47 -3.07 -30.55
C ASP A 334 0.47 -2.41 -29.52
N ALA A 335 0.25 -2.69 -28.23
CA ALA A 335 0.94 -2.03 -27.11
C ALA A 335 2.06 -2.86 -26.48
N VAL A 336 2.25 -4.11 -26.90
CA VAL A 336 3.40 -4.94 -26.47
C VAL A 336 4.71 -4.26 -26.87
N GLY A 337 5.67 -4.16 -25.92
CA GLY A 337 6.92 -3.41 -26.12
C GLY A 337 6.79 -1.89 -25.92
N ARG A 338 5.60 -1.40 -25.51
CA ARG A 338 5.39 -0.01 -25.11
C ARG A 338 4.97 0.16 -23.64
N PHE A 339 4.62 -0.94 -22.98
CA PHE A 339 4.24 -1.01 -21.57
C PHE A 339 5.16 -1.98 -20.84
N SER A 340 5.41 -1.69 -19.56
CA SER A 340 6.13 -2.59 -18.65
C SER A 340 5.65 -2.39 -17.21
N THR A 341 6.02 -3.32 -16.34
CA THR A 341 5.79 -3.29 -14.89
C THR A 341 6.80 -4.22 -14.22
N TRP A 342 6.70 -4.41 -12.90
CA TRP A 342 7.42 -5.48 -12.20
C TRP A 342 6.62 -6.78 -12.23
N PRO A 343 7.29 -7.94 -12.05
CA PRO A 343 6.63 -9.24 -12.16
C PRO A 343 5.68 -9.54 -11.01
N SER A 344 5.82 -8.86 -9.86
CA SER A 344 5.06 -9.14 -8.64
C SER A 344 4.77 -7.87 -7.85
N PRO A 345 3.69 -7.83 -7.05
CA PRO A 345 3.28 -6.67 -6.24
C PRO A 345 4.10 -6.54 -4.97
N VAL A 346 5.14 -5.70 -4.97
CA VAL A 346 6.01 -5.52 -3.78
C VAL A 346 5.24 -4.96 -2.58
N ALA A 347 4.31 -4.03 -2.79
CA ALA A 347 3.53 -3.46 -1.70
C ALA A 347 2.69 -4.52 -0.95
N MET A 348 2.05 -5.42 -1.69
CA MET A 348 1.33 -6.56 -1.14
C MET A 348 2.27 -7.52 -0.39
N THR A 349 3.41 -7.84 -1.01
CA THR A 349 4.43 -8.72 -0.43
C THR A 349 5.00 -8.16 0.87
N ILE A 350 5.15 -6.84 1.00
CA ILE A 350 5.58 -6.18 2.24
C ILE A 350 4.62 -6.51 3.40
N ILE A 351 3.31 -6.45 3.19
CA ILE A 351 2.35 -6.83 4.24
C ILE A 351 2.46 -8.32 4.56
N GLU A 352 2.48 -9.18 3.54
CA GLU A 352 2.58 -10.63 3.73
C GLU A 352 3.83 -10.99 4.52
N ILE A 353 4.99 -10.43 4.17
CA ILE A 353 6.26 -10.64 4.89
C ILE A 353 6.21 -10.02 6.27
N GLY A 354 5.66 -8.82 6.43
CA GLY A 354 5.51 -8.17 7.72
C GLY A 354 4.70 -9.02 8.71
N VAL A 355 3.59 -9.59 8.25
CA VAL A 355 2.75 -10.50 9.05
C VAL A 355 3.47 -11.81 9.35
N GLU A 356 4.12 -12.42 8.35
CA GLU A 356 4.86 -13.67 8.50
C GLU A 356 6.06 -13.49 9.43
N TYR A 357 6.81 -12.39 9.31
CA TYR A 357 7.91 -12.05 10.20
C TYR A 357 7.42 -11.87 11.65
N ALA A 358 6.36 -11.07 11.80
CA ALA A 358 5.74 -10.84 13.11
C ALA A 358 5.26 -12.15 13.76
N LYS A 359 4.63 -13.05 12.98
CA LYS A 359 4.20 -14.37 13.47
C LYS A 359 5.38 -15.23 13.92
N ASN A 360 6.44 -15.28 13.11
CA ASN A 360 7.66 -16.02 13.48
C ASN A 360 8.37 -15.42 14.72
N TYR A 361 8.33 -14.09 14.88
CA TYR A 361 8.84 -13.41 16.07
C TYR A 361 8.01 -13.75 17.32
N ILE A 362 6.68 -13.74 17.21
CA ILE A 362 5.76 -14.12 18.30
C ILE A 362 5.96 -15.58 18.71
N ASP A 363 6.20 -16.47 17.76
CA ASP A 363 6.43 -17.90 18.00
C ASP A 363 7.86 -18.20 18.52
N GLY A 364 8.75 -17.20 18.59
CA GLY A 364 10.14 -17.38 19.00
C GLY A 364 11.04 -18.05 17.94
N ASN A 365 10.55 -18.21 16.71
CA ASN A 365 11.34 -18.71 15.56
C ASN A 365 12.35 -17.66 15.06
N ILE A 366 12.02 -16.38 15.26
CA ILE A 366 12.90 -15.22 15.05
C ILE A 366 13.04 -14.53 16.40
N THR A 367 14.27 -14.30 16.85
CA THR A 367 14.56 -13.69 18.15
C THR A 367 14.85 -12.19 18.09
N GLU A 368 15.34 -11.75 16.94
CA GLU A 368 15.67 -10.34 16.70
C GLU A 368 14.43 -9.58 16.23
N ARG A 369 14.26 -8.35 16.76
CA ARG A 369 13.20 -7.45 16.29
C ARG A 369 13.43 -7.01 14.83
N ASN A 370 14.67 -7.04 14.39
CA ASN A 370 15.11 -6.68 13.06
C ASN A 370 16.22 -7.64 12.60
N ASP A 371 15.87 -8.59 11.74
CA ASP A 371 16.81 -9.52 11.08
C ASP A 371 16.73 -9.34 9.56
N GLY A 372 17.62 -8.51 9.02
CA GLY A 372 17.65 -8.20 7.59
C GLY A 372 17.97 -9.40 6.71
N ALA A 373 18.77 -10.36 7.21
CA ALA A 373 19.07 -11.58 6.45
C ALA A 373 17.82 -12.44 6.30
N LYS A 374 17.04 -12.54 7.37
CA LYS A 374 15.76 -13.28 7.35
C LYS A 374 14.72 -12.59 6.47
N LEU A 375 14.63 -11.27 6.53
CA LEU A 375 13.76 -10.52 5.61
C LEU A 375 14.14 -10.75 4.14
N ALA A 376 15.43 -10.69 3.80
CA ALA A 376 15.88 -10.94 2.43
C ALA A 376 15.58 -12.39 1.98
N GLU A 377 15.75 -13.38 2.86
CA GLU A 377 15.36 -14.78 2.60
C GLU A 377 13.84 -14.86 2.31
N MET A 378 13.00 -14.23 3.14
CA MET A 378 11.55 -14.24 2.99
C MET A 378 11.10 -13.57 1.67
N PHE A 379 11.70 -12.42 1.30
CA PHE A 379 11.43 -11.79 0.00
C PHE A 379 11.79 -12.71 -1.16
N ASN A 380 12.99 -13.31 -1.15
CA ASN A 380 13.43 -14.19 -2.22
C ASN A 380 12.65 -15.51 -2.29
N SER A 381 12.04 -15.96 -1.20
CA SER A 381 11.14 -17.11 -1.20
C SER A 381 9.80 -16.84 -1.89
N LYS A 382 9.36 -15.58 -1.90
CA LYS A 382 8.10 -15.16 -2.53
C LYS A 382 8.31 -14.60 -3.93
N ILE A 383 9.40 -13.88 -4.16
CA ILE A 383 9.69 -13.21 -5.43
C ILE A 383 11.12 -13.56 -5.85
N GLU A 384 11.25 -14.44 -6.85
CA GLU A 384 12.55 -14.83 -7.39
C GLU A 384 13.31 -13.62 -7.94
N GLY A 385 14.56 -13.46 -7.50
CA GLY A 385 15.46 -12.39 -7.95
C GLY A 385 15.19 -11.03 -7.30
N ALA A 386 14.40 -10.96 -6.22
CA ALA A 386 14.25 -9.76 -5.44
C ALA A 386 15.59 -9.31 -4.84
N LYS A 387 15.99 -8.08 -5.13
CA LYS A 387 17.18 -7.46 -4.53
C LYS A 387 16.76 -6.69 -3.31
N VAL A 388 17.15 -7.18 -2.13
CA VAL A 388 16.87 -6.54 -0.84
C VAL A 388 18.16 -5.95 -0.30
N ALA A 389 18.15 -4.66 0.02
CA ALA A 389 19.32 -3.94 0.56
C ALA A 389 18.89 -2.93 1.63
N ASN A 390 19.81 -2.58 2.51
CA ASN A 390 19.58 -1.45 3.41
C ASN A 390 19.61 -0.14 2.63
N TYR A 391 18.68 0.75 2.94
CA TYR A 391 18.66 2.09 2.37
C TYR A 391 19.84 2.93 2.87
N THR A 392 20.48 3.63 1.95
CA THR A 392 21.54 4.62 2.23
C THR A 392 21.12 5.95 1.62
N ASN A 393 21.02 6.99 2.44
CA ASN A 393 20.63 8.33 1.98
C ASN A 393 21.76 9.06 1.22
N ALA A 394 21.46 10.25 0.71
CA ALA A 394 22.39 11.06 -0.06
C ALA A 394 23.64 11.49 0.74
N GLU A 395 23.54 11.61 2.07
CA GLU A 395 24.64 11.91 2.97
C GLU A 395 25.54 10.69 3.27
N GLY A 396 25.18 9.51 2.77
CA GLY A 396 25.91 8.26 2.98
C GLY A 396 25.59 7.56 4.29
N THR A 397 24.48 7.91 4.96
CA THR A 397 24.00 7.22 6.15
C THR A 397 23.17 6.00 5.73
N THR A 398 23.61 4.82 6.19
CA THR A 398 22.87 3.56 6.01
C THR A 398 21.98 3.30 7.22
N PHE A 399 20.71 2.96 6.97
CA PHE A 399 19.73 2.66 8.01
C PHE A 399 19.61 1.15 8.19
N ASP A 400 19.98 0.64 9.36
CA ASP A 400 20.07 -0.80 9.63
C ASP A 400 18.72 -1.52 9.62
N ASN A 401 17.62 -0.79 9.81
CA ASN A 401 16.25 -1.32 9.85
C ASN A 401 15.38 -0.86 8.68
N TYR A 402 15.95 -0.20 7.67
CA TYR A 402 15.25 0.27 6.47
C TYR A 402 15.70 -0.54 5.25
N TYR A 403 14.80 -1.34 4.70
CA TYR A 403 15.09 -2.26 3.59
C TYR A 403 14.36 -1.81 2.33
N THR A 404 15.12 -1.67 1.24
CA THR A 404 14.56 -1.42 -0.09
C THR A 404 14.55 -2.71 -0.90
N VAL A 405 13.53 -2.87 -1.73
CA VAL A 405 13.31 -4.04 -2.60
C VAL A 405 13.22 -3.57 -4.04
N LEU A 406 14.10 -4.07 -4.89
CA LEU A 406 14.13 -3.78 -6.32
C LEU A 406 13.88 -5.05 -7.12
N LEU A 407 12.95 -4.97 -8.09
CA LEU A 407 12.72 -5.99 -9.09
C LEU A 407 13.12 -5.48 -10.48
N SER A 408 13.30 -6.42 -11.41
CA SER A 408 13.54 -6.08 -12.81
C SER A 408 12.21 -5.87 -13.54
N PRO A 409 12.10 -4.84 -14.41
CA PRO A 409 10.92 -4.65 -15.26
C PRO A 409 10.70 -5.82 -16.21
N VAL A 410 9.45 -6.18 -16.47
CA VAL A 410 9.06 -7.24 -17.39
C VAL A 410 9.06 -6.74 -18.85
N ASP A 411 9.35 -7.65 -19.79
CA ASP A 411 8.99 -7.46 -21.19
C ASP A 411 7.73 -8.30 -21.48
N PHE A 412 6.62 -7.65 -21.75
CA PHE A 412 5.36 -8.37 -22.02
C PHE A 412 5.42 -9.28 -23.25
N ALA A 413 6.42 -9.12 -24.12
CA ALA A 413 6.63 -10.06 -25.23
C ALA A 413 7.00 -11.48 -24.73
N ASP A 414 7.62 -11.58 -23.55
CA ASP A 414 8.01 -12.87 -22.95
C ASP A 414 6.79 -13.64 -22.39
N TYR A 415 5.64 -12.97 -22.27
CA TYR A 415 4.39 -13.52 -21.73
C TYR A 415 3.33 -13.80 -22.79
N LEU A 416 3.63 -13.59 -24.07
CA LEU A 416 2.76 -13.98 -25.17
C LEU A 416 2.87 -15.49 -25.43
N LYS A 417 1.73 -16.17 -25.46
CA LYS A 417 1.63 -17.60 -25.80
C LYS A 417 1.35 -17.84 -27.27
#